data_261eff58b339d93a0ada93c28969d802
#
_entry.id   261eff58b339d93a0ada93c28969d802
#
_cell.length_a   1.000
_cell.length_b   1.000
_cell.length_c   1.000
_cell.angle_alpha   90.00
_cell.angle_beta   90.00
_cell.angle_gamma   90.00
#
_symmetry.space_group_name_H-M   'P 1'
#
loop_
_entity.id
_entity.type
_entity.pdbx_description
1 polymer ?
#
loop_
_entity_poly.entity_id
_entity_poly.type
_entity_poly.pdbx_seq_one_letter_code
_entity_poly.pdbx_strand_id
1 'polypeptide(L)'
;CIRDSYIGGYNGFFIRPIPRLGIPEIRMADGPQGVRNDTHSTMYPCGIAAAATWNRELARTYGHSLGQDARARGVHIMLGPGVNIYRSPLCGRNYEYYGEDPFLTSETAVAYIEGMQAAGVMATIKHFCGNNQEWNRHNVSSDIDERTLHEIYLPAFRKAVQKARVGAVMSSYNPVNSIHTTESRELIIGVLREKWNFKGIYMSDWTATYSTVGAANNGLDLEMSWGQFMNPDKLRVALATGTVTEETIDEKCRHIVQTLIAFGFFDREQRDWSIPEKNPVSSETA
;
A
#
# COMPACT_ATOMS: atom_id res chain seq x y z
N CYS A 1 14.30 -3.26 21.40
CA CYS A 1 13.75 -4.58 21.03
C CYS A 1 13.69 -4.67 19.50
N ILE A 2 13.74 -5.88 18.94
CA ILE A 2 13.65 -6.08 17.48
C ILE A 2 12.27 -5.65 16.96
N ARG A 3 11.21 -5.88 17.71
CA ARG A 3 9.85 -5.52 17.35
C ARG A 3 9.67 -4.03 17.07
N ASP A 4 10.22 -3.17 17.92
CA ASP A 4 10.12 -1.72 17.82
C ASP A 4 10.91 -1.11 16.64
N SER A 5 11.90 -1.84 16.12
CA SER A 5 12.64 -1.45 14.90
C SER A 5 12.04 -2.05 13.62
N TYR A 6 11.19 -3.09 13.74
CA TYR A 6 10.62 -3.80 12.59
C TYR A 6 9.40 -3.09 11.98
N ILE A 7 8.68 -2.33 12.78
CA ILE A 7 7.49 -1.57 12.36
C ILE A 7 7.80 -0.19 11.78
N GLY A 8 9.08 0.17 11.69
CA GLY A 8 9.57 1.33 10.96
C GLY A 8 10.28 0.92 9.68
N GLY A 9 10.09 1.68 8.60
CA GLY A 9 10.77 1.46 7.33
C GLY A 9 12.29 1.55 7.44
N TYR A 10 12.97 1.02 6.45
CA TYR A 10 14.41 0.92 6.41
C TYR A 10 14.91 1.24 5.00
N ASN A 11 15.99 1.99 4.90
CA ASN A 11 16.67 2.31 3.65
C ASN A 11 15.70 2.82 2.53
N GLY A 12 14.70 3.57 2.90
CA GLY A 12 13.75 4.23 2.02
C GLY A 12 12.61 3.32 1.54
N PHE A 13 12.91 2.13 1.02
CA PHE A 13 11.95 1.23 0.37
C PHE A 13 12.02 -0.21 0.88
N PHE A 14 12.46 -0.42 2.12
CA PHE A 14 12.65 -1.76 2.64
C PHE A 14 11.99 -1.95 4.01
N ILE A 15 11.61 -3.20 4.30
CA ILE A 15 11.41 -3.68 5.67
C ILE A 15 12.69 -4.41 6.06
N ARG A 16 13.17 -4.11 7.26
CA ARG A 16 14.44 -4.59 7.80
C ARG A 16 14.48 -6.12 7.92
N PRO A 17 15.56 -6.78 7.52
CA PRO A 17 15.72 -8.21 7.76
C PRO A 17 16.00 -8.49 9.24
N ILE A 18 15.65 -9.70 9.68
CA ILE A 18 16.02 -10.23 11.01
C ILE A 18 16.66 -11.61 10.82
N PRO A 19 17.97 -11.67 10.46
CA PRO A 19 18.63 -12.91 10.04
C PRO A 19 18.54 -14.05 11.07
N ARG A 20 18.66 -13.71 12.38
CA ARG A 20 18.58 -14.72 13.45
C ARG A 20 17.22 -15.42 13.55
N LEU A 21 16.16 -14.85 12.94
CA LEU A 21 14.81 -15.41 12.89
C LEU A 21 14.44 -15.91 11.48
N GLY A 22 15.37 -15.89 10.53
CA GLY A 22 15.10 -16.24 9.14
C GLY A 22 14.15 -15.26 8.42
N ILE A 23 13.96 -14.05 8.95
CA ILE A 23 13.11 -13.03 8.31
C ILE A 23 13.94 -12.32 7.25
N PRO A 24 13.56 -12.41 5.95
CA PRO A 24 14.30 -11.79 4.87
C PRO A 24 14.13 -10.26 4.85
N GLU A 25 15.00 -9.57 4.12
CA GLU A 25 14.78 -8.19 3.72
C GLU A 25 13.63 -8.14 2.70
N ILE A 26 12.68 -7.26 2.93
CA ILE A 26 11.55 -7.08 2.01
C ILE A 26 11.74 -5.79 1.24
N ARG A 27 11.84 -5.90 -0.06
CA ARG A 27 12.02 -4.78 -0.98
C ARG A 27 10.68 -4.33 -1.56
N MET A 28 10.44 -3.03 -1.52
CA MET A 28 9.30 -2.37 -2.16
C MET A 28 9.74 -1.62 -3.41
N ALA A 29 8.81 -1.36 -4.31
CA ALA A 29 9.01 -0.43 -5.42
C ALA A 29 7.77 0.41 -5.63
N ASP A 30 7.98 1.70 -5.86
CA ASP A 30 6.93 2.59 -6.34
C ASP A 30 6.67 2.36 -7.83
N GLY A 31 5.54 2.87 -8.30
CA GLY A 31 5.19 2.89 -9.70
C GLY A 31 4.05 1.96 -10.09
N PRO A 32 2.79 2.40 -10.00
CA PRO A 32 1.66 1.64 -10.54
C PRO A 32 1.71 1.48 -12.07
N GLN A 33 2.60 2.18 -12.75
CA GLN A 33 2.79 2.19 -14.21
C GLN A 33 4.17 1.67 -14.65
N GLY A 34 4.87 0.97 -13.76
CA GLY A 34 6.21 0.42 -14.01
C GLY A 34 7.00 0.31 -12.71
N VAL A 35 7.97 -0.58 -12.67
CA VAL A 35 8.82 -0.77 -11.48
C VAL A 35 9.81 0.39 -11.39
N ARG A 36 9.62 1.31 -10.47
CA ARG A 36 10.44 2.51 -10.26
C ARG A 36 11.51 2.27 -9.21
N ASN A 37 12.50 1.45 -9.57
CA ASN A 37 13.67 1.21 -8.74
C ASN A 37 14.93 1.64 -9.52
N ASP A 38 16.04 1.06 -9.14
CA ASP A 38 17.37 1.44 -9.59
C ASP A 38 17.71 1.01 -11.03
N THR A 39 16.83 0.26 -11.69
CA THR A 39 17.05 -0.29 -13.04
C THR A 39 15.95 0.09 -14.01
N HIS A 40 16.23 0.02 -15.30
CA HIS A 40 15.22 0.21 -16.34
C HIS A 40 14.12 -0.84 -16.25
N SER A 41 12.87 -0.42 -16.42
CA SER A 41 11.72 -1.31 -16.52
C SER A 41 10.77 -0.84 -17.62
N THR A 42 9.83 -1.69 -17.99
CA THR A 42 8.74 -1.31 -18.89
C THR A 42 7.91 -0.20 -18.26
N MET A 43 7.60 0.82 -19.06
CA MET A 43 6.64 1.86 -18.70
C MET A 43 5.30 1.51 -19.29
N TYR A 44 4.33 1.23 -18.43
CA TYR A 44 2.97 0.91 -18.82
C TYR A 44 2.11 2.18 -18.97
N PRO A 45 0.95 2.08 -19.64
CA PRO A 45 0.01 3.19 -19.77
C PRO A 45 -0.40 3.78 -18.42
N CYS A 46 -0.78 5.04 -18.42
CA CYS A 46 -1.29 5.69 -17.21
C CYS A 46 -2.62 5.03 -16.74
N GLY A 47 -2.92 5.15 -15.45
CA GLY A 47 -4.08 4.49 -14.84
C GLY A 47 -5.39 4.80 -15.55
N ILE A 48 -5.61 6.06 -15.92
CA ILE A 48 -6.83 6.45 -16.64
C ILE A 48 -6.93 5.79 -18.04
N ALA A 49 -5.81 5.58 -18.74
CA ALA A 49 -5.80 4.89 -20.02
C ALA A 49 -6.15 3.40 -19.85
N ALA A 50 -5.60 2.75 -18.81
CA ALA A 50 -5.97 1.38 -18.47
C ALA A 50 -7.47 1.25 -18.15
N ALA A 51 -8.04 2.16 -17.37
CA ALA A 51 -9.46 2.18 -17.04
C ALA A 51 -10.35 2.48 -18.26
N ALA A 52 -9.90 3.35 -19.17
CA ALA A 52 -10.63 3.69 -20.40
C ALA A 52 -10.83 2.51 -21.36
N THR A 53 -10.11 1.42 -21.18
CA THR A 53 -10.32 0.17 -21.94
C THR A 53 -11.61 -0.55 -21.57
N TRP A 54 -12.15 -0.33 -20.38
CA TRP A 54 -13.29 -1.05 -19.79
C TRP A 54 -13.12 -2.57 -19.79
N ASN A 55 -11.88 -3.05 -19.86
CA ASN A 55 -11.53 -4.44 -20.01
C ASN A 55 -10.78 -4.98 -18.78
N ARG A 56 -11.47 -5.80 -17.96
CA ARG A 56 -10.89 -6.39 -16.75
C ARG A 56 -9.77 -7.39 -17.04
N GLU A 57 -9.86 -8.14 -18.15
CA GLU A 57 -8.82 -9.10 -18.51
C GLU A 57 -7.53 -8.38 -18.93
N LEU A 58 -7.65 -7.26 -19.62
CA LEU A 58 -6.49 -6.44 -19.94
C LEU A 58 -5.88 -5.82 -18.66
N ALA A 59 -6.71 -5.35 -17.73
CA ALA A 59 -6.22 -4.86 -16.43
C ALA A 59 -5.53 -5.96 -15.61
N ARG A 60 -6.02 -7.20 -15.67
CA ARG A 60 -5.39 -8.38 -15.06
C ARG A 60 -4.05 -8.69 -15.71
N THR A 61 -4.00 -8.70 -17.03
CA THR A 61 -2.76 -8.92 -17.81
C THR A 61 -1.73 -7.85 -17.48
N TYR A 62 -2.15 -6.59 -17.43
CA TYR A 62 -1.31 -5.47 -17.01
C TYR A 62 -0.71 -5.72 -15.62
N GLY A 63 -1.54 -6.01 -14.62
CA GLY A 63 -1.08 -6.30 -13.26
C GLY A 63 -0.10 -7.48 -13.21
N HIS A 64 -0.36 -8.54 -13.98
CA HIS A 64 0.49 -9.71 -14.06
C HIS A 64 1.85 -9.41 -14.70
N SER A 65 1.88 -8.71 -15.83
CA SER A 65 3.12 -8.32 -16.51
C SER A 65 3.98 -7.41 -15.63
N LEU A 66 3.37 -6.43 -14.97
CA LEU A 66 4.08 -5.58 -14.02
C LEU A 66 4.63 -6.39 -12.82
N GLY A 67 3.87 -7.38 -12.35
CA GLY A 67 4.32 -8.32 -11.33
C GLY A 67 5.53 -9.14 -11.79
N GLN A 68 5.56 -9.60 -13.05
CA GLN A 68 6.74 -10.27 -13.61
C GLN A 68 7.95 -9.34 -13.68
N ASP A 69 7.78 -8.08 -14.09
CA ASP A 69 8.86 -7.10 -14.07
C ASP A 69 9.41 -6.85 -12.65
N ALA A 70 8.53 -6.85 -11.66
CA ALA A 70 8.90 -6.73 -10.25
C ALA A 70 9.68 -7.98 -9.77
N ARG A 71 9.23 -9.19 -10.14
CA ARG A 71 9.92 -10.46 -9.84
C ARG A 71 11.31 -10.52 -10.47
N ALA A 72 11.47 -10.10 -11.71
CA ALA A 72 12.77 -10.03 -12.39
C ALA A 72 13.80 -9.15 -11.65
N ARG A 73 13.31 -8.25 -10.77
CA ARG A 73 14.12 -7.28 -10.01
C ARG A 73 14.18 -7.56 -8.50
N GLY A 74 13.57 -8.67 -8.05
CA GLY A 74 13.54 -9.04 -6.63
C GLY A 74 12.66 -8.13 -5.76
N VAL A 75 11.65 -7.49 -6.35
CA VAL A 75 10.69 -6.66 -5.62
C VAL A 75 9.59 -7.54 -5.04
N HIS A 76 9.34 -7.40 -3.74
CA HIS A 76 8.31 -8.15 -3.00
C HIS A 76 6.96 -7.45 -3.05
N ILE A 77 6.97 -6.14 -2.87
CA ILE A 77 5.76 -5.31 -2.71
C ILE A 77 5.79 -4.18 -3.73
N MET A 78 4.78 -4.12 -4.58
CA MET A 78 4.55 -2.99 -5.47
C MET A 78 3.56 -2.01 -4.83
N LEU A 79 3.91 -0.71 -4.86
CA LEU A 79 3.09 0.37 -4.31
C LEU A 79 2.08 0.85 -5.35
N GLY A 80 1.09 0.04 -5.56
CA GLY A 80 -0.01 0.24 -6.51
C GLY A 80 -1.05 -0.88 -6.41
N PRO A 81 -2.28 -0.61 -6.94
CA PRO A 81 -2.68 0.54 -7.73
C PRO A 81 -3.06 1.77 -6.92
N GLY A 82 -3.00 2.96 -7.55
CA GLY A 82 -3.61 4.17 -7.05
C GLY A 82 -5.08 4.24 -7.46
N VAL A 83 -5.99 4.52 -6.51
CA VAL A 83 -7.45 4.44 -6.76
C VAL A 83 -8.23 5.63 -6.23
N ASN A 84 -7.56 6.75 -5.99
CA ASN A 84 -8.27 7.96 -5.56
C ASN A 84 -9.20 8.48 -6.67
N ILE A 85 -10.38 8.93 -6.27
CA ILE A 85 -11.43 9.36 -7.21
C ILE A 85 -11.14 10.78 -7.70
N TYR A 86 -11.27 11.01 -9.01
CA TYR A 86 -11.16 12.34 -9.61
C TYR A 86 -12.28 13.24 -9.13
N ARG A 87 -11.95 14.24 -8.30
CA ARG A 87 -12.89 15.29 -7.88
C ARG A 87 -12.58 16.61 -8.54
N SER A 88 -11.32 16.81 -8.91
CA SER A 88 -10.85 18.00 -9.62
C SER A 88 -9.94 17.60 -10.76
N PRO A 89 -10.10 18.17 -11.97
CA PRO A 89 -9.17 17.94 -13.06
C PRO A 89 -7.77 18.52 -12.79
N LEU A 90 -7.64 19.39 -11.78
CA LEU A 90 -6.37 20.02 -11.41
C LEU A 90 -5.52 19.18 -10.44
N CYS A 91 -5.97 18.01 -10.00
CA CYS A 91 -5.16 17.14 -9.17
C CYS A 91 -3.96 16.61 -9.96
N GLY A 92 -2.75 16.92 -9.49
CA GLY A 92 -1.50 16.56 -10.18
C GLY A 92 -1.21 15.06 -10.28
N ARG A 93 -1.98 14.20 -9.58
CA ARG A 93 -1.85 12.74 -9.61
C ARG A 93 -2.97 12.02 -10.35
N ASN A 94 -3.86 12.73 -11.03
CA ASN A 94 -4.93 12.10 -11.79
C ASN A 94 -4.42 11.06 -12.82
N TYR A 95 -3.24 11.26 -13.40
CA TYR A 95 -2.67 10.34 -14.36
C TYR A 95 -2.50 8.90 -13.83
N GLU A 96 -2.28 8.72 -12.51
CA GLU A 96 -2.05 7.40 -11.93
C GLU A 96 -3.34 6.71 -11.47
N TYR A 97 -4.46 7.43 -11.38
CA TYR A 97 -5.73 6.91 -10.92
C TYR A 97 -6.63 6.45 -12.06
N TYR A 98 -7.77 5.83 -11.76
CA TYR A 98 -8.64 5.18 -12.73
C TYR A 98 -9.86 6.00 -13.16
N GLY A 99 -10.05 7.21 -12.62
CA GLY A 99 -11.12 8.12 -13.03
C GLY A 99 -12.04 8.56 -11.90
N GLU A 100 -13.21 9.04 -12.28
CA GLU A 100 -14.21 9.60 -11.37
C GLU A 100 -15.28 8.60 -10.90
N ASP A 101 -15.43 7.48 -11.63
CA ASP A 101 -16.45 6.46 -11.34
C ASP A 101 -15.94 5.41 -10.34
N PRO A 102 -16.58 5.27 -9.15
CA PRO A 102 -16.13 4.32 -8.13
C PRO A 102 -16.29 2.86 -8.55
N PHE A 103 -17.25 2.54 -9.43
CA PHE A 103 -17.45 1.19 -9.90
C PHE A 103 -16.36 0.76 -10.88
N LEU A 104 -16.11 1.57 -11.92
CA LEU A 104 -15.02 1.32 -12.88
C LEU A 104 -13.68 1.23 -12.18
N THR A 105 -13.38 2.18 -11.28
CA THR A 105 -12.16 2.18 -10.47
C THR A 105 -12.02 0.89 -9.67
N SER A 106 -13.10 0.44 -9.04
CA SER A 106 -13.09 -0.79 -8.24
C SER A 106 -12.81 -2.04 -9.07
N GLU A 107 -13.49 -2.18 -10.22
CA GLU A 107 -13.37 -3.37 -11.07
C GLU A 107 -11.97 -3.45 -11.73
N THR A 108 -11.45 -2.32 -12.17
CA THR A 108 -10.10 -2.23 -12.73
C THR A 108 -9.03 -2.55 -11.67
N ALA A 109 -9.18 -1.97 -10.47
CA ALA A 109 -8.25 -2.20 -9.36
C ALA A 109 -8.23 -3.67 -8.91
N VAL A 110 -9.40 -4.32 -8.80
CA VAL A 110 -9.49 -5.74 -8.44
C VAL A 110 -8.73 -6.59 -9.44
N ALA A 111 -9.00 -6.41 -10.74
CA ALA A 111 -8.34 -7.18 -11.79
C ALA A 111 -6.81 -6.98 -11.81
N TYR A 112 -6.36 -5.74 -11.70
CA TYR A 112 -4.94 -5.39 -11.60
C TYR A 112 -4.26 -6.08 -10.39
N ILE A 113 -4.88 -6.00 -9.19
CA ILE A 113 -4.34 -6.61 -7.97
C ILE A 113 -4.26 -8.13 -8.11
N GLU A 114 -5.30 -8.77 -8.62
CA GLU A 114 -5.33 -10.21 -8.84
C GLU A 114 -4.23 -10.65 -9.81
N GLY A 115 -4.02 -9.92 -10.91
CA GLY A 115 -2.93 -10.19 -11.84
C GLY A 115 -1.55 -10.07 -11.21
N MET A 116 -1.29 -8.98 -10.48
CA MET A 116 -0.02 -8.75 -9.80
C MET A 116 0.28 -9.81 -8.73
N GLN A 117 -0.71 -10.13 -7.91
CA GLN A 117 -0.54 -11.12 -6.84
C GLN A 117 -0.39 -12.54 -7.40
N ALA A 118 -1.01 -12.86 -8.53
CA ALA A 118 -0.80 -14.12 -9.24
C ALA A 118 0.64 -14.27 -9.76
N ALA A 119 1.34 -13.18 -10.07
CA ALA A 119 2.77 -13.18 -10.40
C ALA A 119 3.69 -13.36 -9.17
N GLY A 120 3.14 -13.41 -7.96
CA GLY A 120 3.89 -13.58 -6.72
C GLY A 120 4.45 -12.29 -6.14
N VAL A 121 3.84 -11.15 -6.44
CA VAL A 121 4.18 -9.83 -5.90
C VAL A 121 2.99 -9.28 -5.12
N MET A 122 3.22 -8.79 -3.92
CA MET A 122 2.17 -8.17 -3.12
C MET A 122 1.80 -6.80 -3.70
N ALA A 123 0.51 -6.59 -3.95
CA ALA A 123 -0.02 -5.27 -4.30
C ALA A 123 -0.32 -4.43 -3.06
N THR A 124 -0.19 -3.12 -3.19
CA THR A 124 -0.55 -2.13 -2.17
C THR A 124 -1.55 -1.14 -2.75
N ILE A 125 -2.81 -1.25 -2.40
CA ILE A 125 -3.81 -0.27 -2.85
C ILE A 125 -3.64 1.06 -2.11
N LYS A 126 -3.70 2.19 -2.84
CA LYS A 126 -3.40 3.53 -2.32
C LYS A 126 -4.25 4.63 -2.96
N HIS A 127 -4.41 5.77 -2.36
CA HIS A 127 -4.04 6.17 -1.01
C HIS A 127 -5.30 6.23 -0.15
N PHE A 128 -5.35 5.54 0.94
CA PHE A 128 -6.52 5.36 1.78
C PHE A 128 -6.62 6.50 2.82
N CYS A 129 -7.54 7.46 2.66
CA CYS A 129 -8.40 7.75 1.52
C CYS A 129 -8.52 9.26 1.30
N GLY A 130 -9.21 9.65 0.24
CA GLY A 130 -9.54 11.06 0.02
C GLY A 130 -8.40 11.95 -0.46
N ASN A 131 -7.30 11.41 -0.98
CA ASN A 131 -6.19 12.18 -1.55
C ASN A 131 -6.55 12.68 -2.97
N ASN A 132 -7.37 13.74 -3.04
CA ASN A 132 -7.97 14.21 -4.28
C ASN A 132 -7.34 15.47 -4.84
N GLN A 133 -6.30 15.99 -4.18
CA GLN A 133 -5.52 17.16 -4.58
C GLN A 133 -4.12 17.10 -3.93
N GLU A 134 -3.17 17.89 -4.46
CA GLU A 134 -1.77 17.81 -4.05
C GLU A 134 -1.24 19.07 -3.35
N TRP A 135 -2.00 20.19 -3.43
CA TRP A 135 -1.58 21.44 -2.80
C TRP A 135 -1.68 21.32 -1.27
N ASN A 136 -0.57 21.56 -0.57
CA ASN A 136 -0.46 21.43 0.90
C ASN A 136 -1.09 20.13 1.45
N ARG A 137 -0.89 19.02 0.74
CA ARG A 137 -1.57 17.74 0.93
C ARG A 137 -1.41 17.12 2.32
N HIS A 138 -0.37 17.50 3.07
CA HIS A 138 -0.15 17.03 4.45
C HIS A 138 -1.09 17.70 5.48
N ASN A 139 -1.67 18.85 5.15
CA ASN A 139 -2.40 19.67 6.12
C ASN A 139 -3.85 19.98 5.71
N VAL A 140 -4.16 19.92 4.41
CA VAL A 140 -5.51 20.21 3.93
C VAL A 140 -6.40 18.99 4.16
N SER A 141 -7.43 19.15 5.00
CA SER A 141 -8.40 18.09 5.28
C SER A 141 -9.34 17.87 4.09
N SER A 142 -9.61 16.61 3.80
CA SER A 142 -10.71 16.19 2.94
C SER A 142 -11.93 15.97 3.82
N ASP A 143 -12.81 16.97 3.89
CA ASP A 143 -14.03 16.89 4.69
C ASP A 143 -15.12 16.20 3.90
N ILE A 144 -15.50 15.02 4.33
CA ILE A 144 -16.35 14.09 3.59
C ILE A 144 -17.43 13.56 4.55
N ASP A 145 -18.70 13.73 4.20
CA ASP A 145 -19.78 13.11 4.95
C ASP A 145 -19.78 11.59 4.84
N GLU A 146 -20.38 10.92 5.80
CA GLU A 146 -20.35 9.45 5.92
C GLU A 146 -20.89 8.75 4.68
N ARG A 147 -21.99 9.23 4.11
CA ARG A 147 -22.60 8.64 2.92
C ARG A 147 -21.66 8.74 1.73
N THR A 148 -21.14 9.93 1.46
CA THR A 148 -20.20 10.17 0.35
C THR A 148 -18.92 9.35 0.53
N LEU A 149 -18.41 9.27 1.76
CA LEU A 149 -17.25 8.44 2.07
C LEU A 149 -17.47 6.98 1.67
N HIS A 150 -18.60 6.41 2.05
CA HIS A 150 -18.93 5.00 1.80
C HIS A 150 -19.39 4.70 0.36
N GLU A 151 -20.01 5.65 -0.33
CA GLU A 151 -20.53 5.43 -1.70
C GLU A 151 -19.49 5.79 -2.79
N ILE A 152 -18.59 6.74 -2.54
CA ILE A 152 -17.67 7.27 -3.54
C ILE A 152 -16.21 6.90 -3.25
N TYR A 153 -15.69 7.18 -2.04
CA TYR A 153 -14.26 7.09 -1.77
C TYR A 153 -13.78 5.72 -1.30
N LEU A 154 -14.61 4.97 -0.61
CA LEU A 154 -14.24 3.67 -0.04
C LEU A 154 -14.51 2.44 -0.93
N PRO A 155 -15.37 2.46 -1.97
CA PRO A 155 -15.74 1.24 -2.71
C PRO A 155 -14.57 0.50 -3.33
N ALA A 156 -13.60 1.19 -3.92
CA ALA A 156 -12.43 0.56 -4.54
C ALA A 156 -11.56 -0.17 -3.50
N PHE A 157 -11.32 0.45 -2.35
CA PHE A 157 -10.58 -0.18 -1.25
C PHE A 157 -11.32 -1.38 -0.68
N ARG A 158 -12.64 -1.25 -0.46
CA ARG A 158 -13.47 -2.37 0.01
C ARG A 158 -13.41 -3.57 -0.91
N LYS A 159 -13.57 -3.34 -2.23
CA LYS A 159 -13.50 -4.44 -3.20
C LYS A 159 -12.10 -5.05 -3.28
N ALA A 160 -11.04 -4.24 -3.22
CA ALA A 160 -9.67 -4.74 -3.19
C ALA A 160 -9.41 -5.65 -1.98
N VAL A 161 -9.91 -5.28 -0.81
CA VAL A 161 -9.79 -6.10 0.40
C VAL A 161 -10.63 -7.38 0.30
N GLN A 162 -11.92 -7.25 -0.04
CA GLN A 162 -12.88 -8.35 0.05
C GLN A 162 -12.85 -9.31 -1.15
N LYS A 163 -12.51 -8.82 -2.35
CA LYS A 163 -12.49 -9.61 -3.59
C LYS A 163 -11.07 -10.01 -3.99
N ALA A 164 -10.18 -9.03 -4.15
CA ALA A 164 -8.82 -9.29 -4.58
C ALA A 164 -7.88 -9.75 -3.44
N ARG A 165 -8.33 -9.67 -2.18
CA ARG A 165 -7.50 -10.01 -0.99
C ARG A 165 -6.15 -9.32 -1.03
N VAL A 166 -6.16 -8.01 -1.28
CA VAL A 166 -4.95 -7.20 -1.37
C VAL A 166 -4.08 -7.36 -0.13
N GLY A 167 -2.76 -7.53 -0.32
CA GLY A 167 -1.84 -7.77 0.79
C GLY A 167 -1.53 -6.53 1.62
N ALA A 168 -1.57 -5.35 1.02
CA ALA A 168 -1.30 -4.10 1.74
C ALA A 168 -2.25 -2.97 1.33
N VAL A 169 -2.48 -2.05 2.27
CA VAL A 169 -3.19 -0.78 2.07
C VAL A 169 -2.28 0.34 2.55
N MET A 170 -2.10 1.37 1.73
CA MET A 170 -1.31 2.55 2.08
C MET A 170 -2.23 3.71 2.44
N SER A 171 -1.91 4.40 3.54
CA SER A 171 -2.60 5.62 3.96
C SER A 171 -2.47 6.75 2.93
N SER A 172 -3.28 7.78 3.09
CA SER A 172 -3.10 9.04 2.38
C SER A 172 -2.23 10.02 3.17
N TYR A 173 -1.76 11.08 2.51
CA TYR A 173 -1.09 12.20 3.16
C TYR A 173 -2.06 13.08 3.96
N ASN A 174 -3.23 13.30 3.38
CA ASN A 174 -4.20 14.24 3.89
C ASN A 174 -4.94 13.73 5.12
N PRO A 175 -5.35 14.63 6.01
CA PRO A 175 -6.40 14.32 6.97
C PRO A 175 -7.73 14.03 6.25
N VAL A 176 -8.56 13.21 6.85
CA VAL A 176 -9.98 13.05 6.52
C VAL A 176 -10.77 13.51 7.73
N ASN A 177 -11.68 14.44 7.55
CA ASN A 177 -12.44 15.04 8.65
C ASN A 177 -11.52 15.47 9.80
N SER A 178 -10.43 16.15 9.46
CA SER A 178 -9.41 16.71 10.37
C SER A 178 -8.50 15.68 11.08
N ILE A 179 -8.60 14.38 10.76
CA ILE A 179 -7.77 13.33 11.37
C ILE A 179 -6.90 12.69 10.28
N HIS A 180 -5.60 12.65 10.48
CA HIS A 180 -4.70 11.95 9.55
C HIS A 180 -5.04 10.47 9.45
N THR A 181 -5.04 9.94 8.24
CA THR A 181 -5.47 8.55 7.98
C THR A 181 -4.56 7.51 8.61
N THR A 182 -3.33 7.86 8.96
CA THR A 182 -2.43 7.02 9.77
C THR A 182 -2.81 6.95 11.25
N GLU A 183 -3.72 7.81 11.71
CA GLU A 183 -4.13 7.94 13.11
C GLU A 183 -5.66 7.82 13.29
N SER A 184 -6.40 7.62 12.20
CA SER A 184 -7.86 7.49 12.23
C SER A 184 -8.28 6.09 12.68
N ARG A 185 -8.60 5.94 13.97
CA ARG A 185 -9.12 4.69 14.51
C ARG A 185 -10.37 4.21 13.78
N GLU A 186 -11.26 5.13 13.41
CA GLU A 186 -12.49 4.83 12.69
C GLU A 186 -12.19 4.17 11.34
N LEU A 187 -11.30 4.77 10.54
CA LEU A 187 -10.95 4.24 9.22
C LEU A 187 -10.14 2.94 9.31
N ILE A 188 -9.16 2.88 10.22
CA ILE A 188 -8.26 1.73 10.28
C ILE A 188 -8.92 0.57 11.01
N ILE A 189 -9.32 0.78 12.25
CA ILE A 189 -9.91 -0.31 13.06
C ILE A 189 -11.36 -0.55 12.64
N GLY A 190 -12.20 0.49 12.68
CA GLY A 190 -13.63 0.34 12.42
C GLY A 190 -13.95 -0.11 10.99
N VAL A 191 -13.34 0.51 9.99
CA VAL A 191 -13.65 0.20 8.59
C VAL A 191 -12.77 -0.94 8.06
N LEU A 192 -11.45 -0.78 8.04
CA LEU A 192 -10.57 -1.78 7.43
C LEU A 192 -10.58 -3.10 8.20
N ARG A 193 -10.34 -3.07 9.51
CA ARG A 193 -10.16 -4.29 10.30
C ARG A 193 -11.48 -4.96 10.63
N GLU A 194 -12.44 -4.23 11.22
CA GLU A 194 -13.70 -4.80 11.71
C GLU A 194 -14.72 -5.02 10.60
N LYS A 195 -15.10 -3.95 9.83
CA LYS A 195 -16.13 -4.09 8.79
C LYS A 195 -15.68 -4.91 7.59
N TRP A 196 -14.41 -4.77 7.14
CA TRP A 196 -13.93 -5.47 5.93
C TRP A 196 -13.07 -6.68 6.22
N ASN A 197 -12.71 -6.93 7.48
CA ASN A 197 -11.87 -8.07 7.91
C ASN A 197 -10.49 -8.09 7.23
N PHE A 198 -9.89 -6.92 7.00
CA PHE A 198 -8.56 -6.80 6.43
C PHE A 198 -7.51 -7.38 7.37
N LYS A 199 -6.68 -8.30 6.86
CA LYS A 199 -5.62 -8.99 7.65
C LYS A 199 -4.21 -8.63 7.20
N GLY A 200 -4.09 -7.85 6.13
CA GLY A 200 -2.82 -7.45 5.55
C GLY A 200 -2.14 -6.27 6.27
N ILE A 201 -1.12 -5.72 5.65
CA ILE A 201 -0.33 -4.61 6.19
C ILE A 201 -1.03 -3.28 5.91
N TYR A 202 -1.29 -2.48 6.95
CA TYR A 202 -1.62 -1.09 6.79
C TYR A 202 -0.36 -0.25 6.98
N MET A 203 0.10 0.39 5.90
CA MET A 203 1.34 1.19 5.93
C MET A 203 1.06 2.68 5.73
N SER A 204 1.94 3.53 6.23
CA SER A 204 1.90 4.96 5.89
C SER A 204 2.36 5.20 4.46
N ASP A 205 1.91 6.28 3.84
CA ASP A 205 2.64 6.89 2.74
C ASP A 205 3.99 7.45 3.27
N TRP A 206 4.91 7.80 2.38
CA TRP A 206 6.25 8.27 2.75
C TRP A 206 6.17 9.57 3.54
N THR A 207 6.67 9.56 4.78
CA THR A 207 6.60 10.70 5.72
C THR A 207 5.18 11.13 6.13
N ALA A 208 4.19 10.26 5.98
CA ALA A 208 2.79 10.56 6.31
C ALA A 208 2.38 10.08 7.71
N THR A 209 3.31 9.92 8.63
CA THR A 209 3.06 9.67 10.06
C THR A 209 3.33 10.94 10.85
N TYR A 210 2.48 11.27 11.81
CA TYR A 210 2.51 12.57 12.49
C TYR A 210 2.64 12.47 14.01
N SER A 211 2.37 11.30 14.60
CA SER A 211 2.60 11.03 16.00
C SER A 211 2.99 9.58 16.27
N THR A 212 3.65 9.33 17.40
CA THR A 212 4.01 7.97 17.83
C THR A 212 2.83 7.23 18.43
N VAL A 213 2.18 7.84 19.42
CA VAL A 213 1.10 7.20 20.19
C VAL A 213 -0.17 7.05 19.37
N GLY A 214 -0.55 8.10 18.62
CA GLY A 214 -1.73 8.07 17.77
C GLY A 214 -1.63 7.01 16.68
N ALA A 215 -0.52 7.00 15.94
CA ALA A 215 -0.28 6.01 14.89
C ALA A 215 -0.22 4.56 15.46
N ALA A 216 0.52 4.37 16.56
CA ALA A 216 0.63 3.06 17.18
C ALA A 216 -0.72 2.53 17.66
N ASN A 217 -1.48 3.29 18.46
CA ASN A 217 -2.71 2.81 19.07
C ASN A 217 -3.90 2.73 18.11
N ASN A 218 -3.87 3.47 17.01
CA ASN A 218 -4.98 3.52 16.06
C ASN A 218 -4.80 2.61 14.84
N GLY A 219 -3.75 1.76 14.81
CA GLY A 219 -3.70 0.61 13.90
C GLY A 219 -2.75 0.74 12.71
N LEU A 220 -1.87 1.76 12.65
CA LEU A 220 -0.78 1.78 11.67
C LEU A 220 0.20 0.65 11.97
N ASP A 221 0.45 -0.26 11.01
CA ASP A 221 1.38 -1.38 11.21
C ASP A 221 2.82 -1.01 10.86
N LEU A 222 3.01 -0.26 9.78
CA LEU A 222 4.33 0.03 9.23
C LEU A 222 4.44 1.51 8.86
N GLU A 223 5.36 2.22 9.48
CA GLU A 223 5.71 3.59 9.10
C GLU A 223 6.78 3.61 8.02
N MET A 224 6.50 4.20 6.86
CA MET A 224 7.50 4.46 5.80
C MET A 224 7.95 5.93 5.84
N SER A 225 9.18 6.28 5.53
CA SER A 225 10.27 5.46 4.95
C SER A 225 11.33 4.99 5.95
N TRP A 226 11.51 5.68 7.09
CA TRP A 226 12.61 5.42 8.04
C TRP A 226 12.16 5.24 9.51
N GLY A 227 10.86 5.16 9.77
CA GLY A 227 10.36 5.08 11.14
C GLY A 227 10.68 6.35 11.95
N GLN A 228 10.17 7.48 11.51
CA GLN A 228 10.44 8.76 12.15
C GLN A 228 9.71 8.91 13.49
N PHE A 229 8.53 8.32 13.60
CA PHE A 229 7.67 8.32 14.78
C PHE A 229 7.58 6.93 15.44
N MET A 230 7.47 5.86 14.65
CA MET A 230 7.43 4.49 15.14
C MET A 230 8.85 3.88 15.12
N ASN A 231 9.72 4.37 15.99
CA ASN A 231 11.11 3.93 16.14
C ASN A 231 11.39 3.50 17.57
N PRO A 232 12.51 2.77 17.81
CA PRO A 232 12.86 2.25 19.13
C PRO A 232 12.88 3.29 20.24
N ASP A 233 13.41 4.48 19.96
CA ASP A 233 13.61 5.49 21.02
C ASP A 233 12.26 6.07 21.48
N LYS A 234 11.42 6.47 20.56
CA LYS A 234 10.08 7.00 20.86
C LYS A 234 9.13 5.94 21.43
N LEU A 235 9.18 4.74 20.88
CA LEU A 235 8.32 3.63 21.36
C LEU A 235 8.71 3.16 22.75
N ARG A 236 10.00 3.15 23.12
CA ARG A 236 10.43 2.84 24.49
C ARG A 236 9.90 3.84 25.51
N VAL A 237 9.89 5.13 25.16
CA VAL A 237 9.28 6.15 26.02
C VAL A 237 7.78 5.90 26.17
N ALA A 238 7.09 5.63 25.09
CA ALA A 238 5.66 5.36 25.11
C ALA A 238 5.29 4.08 25.90
N LEU A 239 6.12 3.03 25.80
CA LEU A 239 5.99 1.82 26.61
C LEU A 239 6.25 2.09 28.10
N ALA A 240 7.31 2.84 28.43
CA ALA A 240 7.66 3.15 29.82
C ALA A 240 6.60 4.00 30.50
N THR A 241 5.90 4.85 29.76
CA THR A 241 4.77 5.68 30.26
C THR A 241 3.42 4.96 30.22
N GLY A 242 3.36 3.76 29.65
CA GLY A 242 2.11 3.00 29.48
C GLY A 242 1.14 3.59 28.45
N THR A 243 1.57 4.56 27.61
CA THR A 243 0.74 5.16 26.57
C THR A 243 0.63 4.28 25.30
N VAL A 244 1.55 3.34 25.13
CA VAL A 244 1.51 2.25 24.15
C VAL A 244 1.80 0.95 24.92
N THR A 245 1.18 -0.16 24.54
CA THR A 245 1.43 -1.47 25.17
C THR A 245 2.33 -2.35 24.30
N GLU A 246 2.98 -3.35 24.90
CA GLU A 246 3.74 -4.35 24.12
C GLU A 246 2.82 -5.11 23.16
N GLU A 247 1.60 -5.41 23.55
CA GLU A 247 0.61 -6.08 22.71
C GLU A 247 0.28 -5.27 21.44
N THR A 248 0.17 -3.94 21.57
CA THR A 248 0.00 -3.05 20.41
C THR A 248 1.14 -3.21 19.41
N ILE A 249 2.39 -3.31 19.87
CA ILE A 249 3.56 -3.50 19.00
C ILE A 249 3.57 -4.91 18.40
N ASP A 250 3.24 -5.92 19.21
CA ASP A 250 3.17 -7.32 18.77
C ASP A 250 2.13 -7.55 17.68
N GLU A 251 0.98 -6.89 17.79
CA GLU A 251 -0.07 -6.95 16.77
C GLU A 251 0.42 -6.45 15.41
N LYS A 252 1.14 -5.33 15.39
CA LYS A 252 1.71 -4.79 14.15
C LYS A 252 2.72 -5.74 13.53
N CYS A 253 3.65 -6.25 14.32
CA CYS A 253 4.61 -7.25 13.88
C CYS A 253 3.90 -8.51 13.35
N ARG A 254 2.80 -8.92 14.00
CA ARG A 254 1.99 -10.06 13.57
C ARG A 254 1.34 -9.80 12.21
N HIS A 255 0.73 -8.63 11.99
CA HIS A 255 0.15 -8.27 10.68
C HIS A 255 1.20 -8.29 9.58
N ILE A 256 2.37 -7.73 9.82
CA ILE A 256 3.46 -7.75 8.84
C ILE A 256 3.90 -9.19 8.57
N VAL A 257 4.34 -9.92 9.59
CA VAL A 257 4.93 -11.27 9.42
C VAL A 257 3.93 -12.26 8.82
N GLN A 258 2.68 -12.31 9.31
CA GLN A 258 1.67 -13.21 8.77
C GLN A 258 1.38 -12.93 7.29
N THR A 259 1.41 -11.66 6.89
CA THR A 259 1.19 -11.27 5.49
C THR A 259 2.37 -11.71 4.62
N LEU A 260 3.61 -11.50 5.07
CA LEU A 260 4.80 -11.96 4.36
C LEU A 260 4.82 -13.49 4.20
N ILE A 261 4.41 -14.23 5.23
CA ILE A 261 4.26 -15.70 5.18
C ILE A 261 3.18 -16.10 4.16
N ALA A 262 2.01 -15.45 4.21
CA ALA A 262 0.91 -15.75 3.29
C ALA A 262 1.28 -15.52 1.81
N PHE A 263 2.22 -14.61 1.53
CA PHE A 263 2.77 -14.39 0.19
C PHE A 263 3.96 -15.30 -0.16
N GLY A 264 4.38 -16.19 0.75
CA GLY A 264 5.49 -17.14 0.54
C GLY A 264 6.87 -16.46 0.44
N PHE A 265 7.05 -15.28 1.04
CA PHE A 265 8.33 -14.56 0.97
C PHE A 265 9.43 -15.16 1.85
N PHE A 266 9.09 -16.12 2.69
CA PHE A 266 10.05 -16.90 3.48
C PHE A 266 10.49 -18.19 2.76
N ASP A 267 9.73 -18.64 1.76
CA ASP A 267 9.86 -19.96 1.18
C ASP A 267 10.59 -19.96 -0.18
N ARG A 268 10.88 -18.78 -0.71
CA ARG A 268 11.50 -18.64 -2.03
C ARG A 268 12.35 -17.37 -2.13
N GLU A 269 13.29 -17.40 -3.06
CA GLU A 269 13.93 -16.18 -3.54
C GLU A 269 12.92 -15.31 -4.31
N GLN A 270 12.87 -14.03 -4.00
CA GLN A 270 11.92 -13.14 -4.68
C GLN A 270 12.35 -12.81 -6.11
N ARG A 271 13.63 -12.69 -6.37
CA ARG A 271 14.12 -12.52 -7.74
C ARG A 271 13.95 -13.81 -8.52
N ASP A 272 13.27 -13.72 -9.65
CA ASP A 272 13.14 -14.83 -10.59
C ASP A 272 14.10 -14.59 -11.78
N TRP A 273 15.21 -15.30 -11.77
CA TRP A 273 16.25 -15.19 -12.78
C TRP A 273 15.86 -15.72 -14.17
N SER A 274 14.75 -16.45 -14.27
CA SER A 274 14.20 -16.92 -15.55
C SER A 274 13.44 -15.82 -16.30
N ILE A 275 13.05 -14.76 -15.62
CA ILE A 275 12.35 -13.60 -16.22
C ILE A 275 13.40 -12.55 -16.62
N PRO A 276 13.54 -12.23 -17.92
CA PRO A 276 14.48 -11.21 -18.35
C PRO A 276 14.05 -9.81 -17.87
N GLU A 277 15.00 -8.96 -17.48
CA GLU A 277 14.71 -7.57 -17.08
C GLU A 277 14.08 -6.74 -18.21
N LYS A 278 14.42 -7.06 -19.45
CA LYS A 278 13.77 -6.53 -20.67
C LYS A 278 12.84 -7.61 -21.21
N ASN A 279 11.68 -7.76 -20.56
CA ASN A 279 10.72 -8.80 -20.92
C ASN A 279 9.91 -8.38 -22.16
N PRO A 280 9.97 -9.13 -23.27
CA PRO A 280 9.17 -8.83 -24.48
C PRO A 280 7.67 -8.82 -24.20
N VAL A 281 7.18 -9.74 -23.37
CA VAL A 281 5.76 -9.83 -22.98
C VAL A 281 5.29 -8.55 -22.28
N SER A 282 6.13 -7.96 -21.43
CA SER A 282 5.81 -6.69 -20.78
C SER A 282 5.72 -5.54 -21.79
N SER A 283 6.58 -5.53 -22.79
CA SER A 283 6.55 -4.53 -23.87
C SER A 283 5.32 -4.66 -24.78
N GLU A 284 4.85 -5.88 -25.02
CA GLU A 284 3.62 -6.14 -25.78
C GLU A 284 2.36 -5.76 -24.97
N THR A 285 2.43 -5.88 -23.66
CA THR A 285 1.31 -5.53 -22.76
C THR A 285 1.18 -4.02 -22.58
N ALA A 286 2.30 -3.28 -22.65
CA ALA A 286 2.34 -1.83 -22.49
C ALA A 286 1.90 -1.10 -23.76
#